data_1a77d13f1c98bb74233865db19741f6e
#
_entry.id   1a77d13f1c98bb74233865db19741f6e
#
_cell.length_a   1.000
_cell.length_b   1.000
_cell.length_c   1.000
_cell.angle_alpha   90.00
_cell.angle_beta   90.00
_cell.angle_gamma   90.00
#
_symmetry.space_group_name_H-M   'P 1'
#
loop_
_entity.id
_entity.type
_entity.pdbx_description
1 polymer ?
#
loop_
_entity_poly.entity_id
_entity_poly.type
_entity_poly.pdbx_seq_one_letter_code
_entity_poly.pdbx_strand_id
1 'polypeptide(L)'
;MIIESFPVGHLACNCVVLGDEATREALVIDPGDEGEKIDEVLDHHRLDLKYILHTHGHIDHILAADHLRQRGARVCIHEADKFLWDGIQMQASFLGISAAPAGRIDQYLKDGDTFPLGERRVKVIETPGHTPGSVCLLLEGTPSMLFSGDTLFQLGIGRTDLWGGSYPGILRSIRDRLFTLAEETLVQPGHGPATTIGDEKQANPFLPDVTRLPDV
;
A
#
# COMPACT_ATOMS: atom_id res chain seq x y z
N MET A 1 -10.27 -3.67 -17.18
CA MET A 1 -9.56 -3.52 -15.87
C MET A 1 -10.50 -2.82 -14.91
N ILE A 2 -10.76 -3.43 -13.78
CA ILE A 2 -11.56 -2.88 -12.66
C ILE A 2 -10.57 -2.29 -11.65
N ILE A 3 -10.81 -1.07 -11.23
CA ILE A 3 -10.05 -0.39 -10.16
C ILE A 3 -11.07 0.32 -9.27
N GLU A 4 -11.27 -0.22 -8.08
CA GLU A 4 -12.15 0.36 -7.06
C GLU A 4 -11.27 0.79 -5.88
N SER A 5 -11.34 2.06 -5.51
CA SER A 5 -10.66 2.61 -4.34
C SER A 5 -11.66 3.28 -3.44
N PHE A 6 -11.71 2.88 -2.19
CA PHE A 6 -12.67 3.40 -1.22
C PHE A 6 -12.07 3.37 0.20
N PRO A 7 -12.45 4.34 1.04
CA PRO A 7 -11.98 4.38 2.41
C PRO A 7 -12.60 3.27 3.26
N VAL A 8 -11.80 2.68 4.13
CA VAL A 8 -12.22 1.68 5.12
C VAL A 8 -11.73 2.06 6.52
N GLY A 9 -12.50 1.66 7.53
CA GLY A 9 -12.19 1.86 8.93
C GLY A 9 -12.19 3.32 9.40
N HIS A 10 -11.91 3.50 10.70
CA HIS A 10 -11.94 4.82 11.34
C HIS A 10 -10.86 5.80 10.85
N LEU A 11 -9.73 5.28 10.39
CA LEU A 11 -8.63 6.10 9.86
C LEU A 11 -8.78 6.35 8.36
N ALA A 12 -9.86 5.83 7.73
CA ALA A 12 -10.19 6.03 6.32
C ALA A 12 -9.02 5.64 5.38
N CYS A 13 -8.40 4.46 5.64
CA CYS A 13 -7.42 3.89 4.74
C CYS A 13 -8.04 3.62 3.37
N ASN A 14 -7.39 4.01 2.30
CA ASN A 14 -7.81 3.73 0.93
C ASN A 14 -7.52 2.27 0.58
N CYS A 15 -8.49 1.38 0.82
CA CYS A 15 -8.45 0.03 0.30
C CYS A 15 -8.66 0.04 -1.21
N VAL A 16 -7.87 -0.75 -1.94
CA VAL A 16 -7.98 -0.84 -3.40
C VAL A 16 -8.24 -2.27 -3.84
N VAL A 17 -9.27 -2.45 -4.67
CA VAL A 17 -9.56 -3.70 -5.38
C VAL A 17 -9.16 -3.53 -6.84
N LEU A 18 -8.21 -4.33 -7.29
CA LEU A 18 -7.79 -4.44 -8.69
C LEU A 18 -8.32 -5.73 -9.29
N GLY A 19 -9.06 -5.67 -10.39
CA GLY A 19 -9.63 -6.83 -11.05
C GLY A 19 -9.40 -6.84 -12.56
N ASP A 20 -9.08 -8.00 -13.10
CA ASP A 20 -9.05 -8.20 -14.54
C ASP A 20 -10.41 -8.72 -15.04
N GLU A 21 -10.99 -8.04 -16.02
CA GLU A 21 -12.34 -8.36 -16.53
C GLU A 21 -12.39 -9.65 -17.33
N ALA A 22 -11.26 -10.06 -17.92
CA ALA A 22 -11.21 -11.26 -18.76
C ALA A 22 -10.95 -12.52 -17.92
N THR A 23 -9.96 -12.48 -17.02
CA THR A 23 -9.59 -13.63 -16.17
C THR A 23 -10.42 -13.71 -14.89
N ARG A 24 -11.04 -12.60 -14.48
CA ARG A 24 -11.71 -12.43 -13.19
C ARG A 24 -10.78 -12.52 -11.99
N GLU A 25 -9.48 -12.57 -12.18
CA GLU A 25 -8.50 -12.54 -11.09
C GLU A 25 -8.44 -11.16 -10.48
N ALA A 26 -8.23 -11.12 -9.16
CA ALA A 26 -8.14 -9.87 -8.40
C ALA A 26 -6.98 -9.86 -7.41
N LEU A 27 -6.56 -8.64 -7.10
CA LEU A 27 -5.67 -8.27 -5.99
C LEU A 27 -6.40 -7.28 -5.12
N VAL A 28 -6.21 -7.35 -3.80
CA VAL A 28 -6.65 -6.32 -2.85
C VAL A 28 -5.40 -5.72 -2.21
N ILE A 29 -5.36 -4.39 -2.15
CA ILE A 29 -4.27 -3.63 -1.54
C ILE A 29 -4.82 -2.97 -0.29
N ASP A 30 -4.10 -3.14 0.82
CA ASP A 30 -4.37 -2.53 2.13
C ASP A 30 -5.83 -2.67 2.61
N PRO A 31 -6.33 -3.89 2.83
CA PRO A 31 -7.65 -4.12 3.42
C PRO A 31 -7.62 -3.75 4.91
N GLY A 32 -7.70 -2.47 5.19
CA GLY A 32 -7.50 -1.93 6.53
C GLY A 32 -8.61 -2.23 7.52
N ASP A 33 -9.82 -2.47 7.05
CA ASP A 33 -11.00 -2.79 7.87
C ASP A 33 -12.17 -3.19 6.96
N GLU A 34 -13.40 -3.36 7.52
CA GLU A 34 -14.66 -3.54 6.80
C GLU A 34 -14.59 -4.65 5.74
N GLY A 35 -14.08 -5.85 6.11
CA GLY A 35 -13.89 -6.98 5.20
C GLY A 35 -15.12 -7.34 4.38
N GLU A 36 -16.32 -7.26 4.97
CA GLU A 36 -17.59 -7.51 4.29
C GLU A 36 -17.85 -6.53 3.14
N LYS A 37 -17.48 -5.27 3.30
CA LYS A 37 -17.60 -4.25 2.23
C LYS A 37 -16.68 -4.56 1.07
N ILE A 38 -15.46 -5.08 1.35
CA ILE A 38 -14.53 -5.52 0.31
C ILE A 38 -15.07 -6.76 -0.39
N ASP A 39 -15.68 -7.70 0.35
CA ASP A 39 -16.35 -8.87 -0.22
C ASP A 39 -17.48 -8.47 -1.16
N GLU A 40 -18.31 -7.47 -0.80
CA GLU A 40 -19.39 -6.97 -1.66
C GLU A 40 -18.84 -6.45 -3.01
N VAL A 41 -17.71 -5.75 -3.01
CA VAL A 41 -17.06 -5.28 -4.25
C VAL A 41 -16.55 -6.43 -5.09
N LEU A 42 -15.87 -7.40 -4.47
CA LEU A 42 -15.37 -8.59 -5.15
C LEU A 42 -16.53 -9.40 -5.78
N ASP A 43 -17.61 -9.60 -5.04
CA ASP A 43 -18.78 -10.37 -5.49
C ASP A 43 -19.56 -9.61 -6.56
N HIS A 44 -19.74 -8.29 -6.44
CA HIS A 44 -20.38 -7.45 -7.46
C HIS A 44 -19.70 -7.61 -8.82
N HIS A 45 -18.38 -7.59 -8.83
CA HIS A 45 -17.60 -7.76 -10.05
C HIS A 45 -17.30 -9.23 -10.39
N ARG A 46 -17.72 -10.20 -9.57
CA ARG A 46 -17.46 -11.63 -9.71
C ARG A 46 -15.97 -11.94 -9.84
N LEU A 47 -15.18 -11.33 -8.94
CA LEU A 47 -13.74 -11.46 -8.93
C LEU A 47 -13.28 -12.60 -8.04
N ASP A 48 -12.24 -13.30 -8.49
CA ASP A 48 -11.53 -14.37 -7.77
C ASP A 48 -10.25 -13.79 -7.15
N LEU A 49 -10.28 -13.54 -5.86
CA LEU A 49 -9.19 -12.91 -5.13
C LEU A 49 -7.98 -13.86 -5.02
N LYS A 50 -6.84 -13.46 -5.60
CA LYS A 50 -5.60 -14.23 -5.61
C LYS A 50 -4.60 -13.78 -4.56
N TYR A 51 -4.45 -12.47 -4.39
CA TYR A 51 -3.45 -11.90 -3.47
C TYR A 51 -4.03 -10.73 -2.69
N ILE A 52 -3.58 -10.62 -1.45
CA ILE A 52 -3.79 -9.49 -0.57
C ILE A 52 -2.40 -8.89 -0.34
N LEU A 53 -2.16 -7.69 -0.87
CA LEU A 53 -0.87 -7.03 -0.86
C LEU A 53 -0.92 -5.89 0.16
N HIS A 54 0.00 -5.87 1.10
CA HIS A 54 0.10 -4.80 2.08
C HIS A 54 1.28 -3.90 1.76
N THR A 55 1.02 -2.58 1.69
CA THR A 55 2.08 -1.59 1.52
C THR A 55 2.97 -1.50 2.75
N HIS A 56 2.41 -1.72 3.95
CA HIS A 56 3.14 -1.75 5.21
C HIS A 56 2.29 -2.39 6.34
N GLY A 57 2.86 -2.51 7.53
CA GLY A 57 2.28 -3.28 8.64
C GLY A 57 1.48 -2.48 9.67
N HIS A 58 1.07 -1.24 9.42
CA HIS A 58 0.20 -0.52 10.35
C HIS A 58 -1.20 -1.12 10.38
N ILE A 59 -1.82 -1.06 11.56
CA ILE A 59 -3.07 -1.76 11.86
C ILE A 59 -4.21 -1.39 10.90
N ASP A 60 -4.31 -0.13 10.52
CA ASP A 60 -5.34 0.39 9.64
C ASP A 60 -5.18 0.00 8.16
N HIS A 61 -4.11 -0.72 7.82
CA HIS A 61 -3.87 -1.32 6.51
C HIS A 61 -4.04 -2.85 6.50
N ILE A 62 -4.16 -3.50 7.68
CA ILE A 62 -4.08 -4.96 7.76
C ILE A 62 -5.24 -5.66 8.46
N LEU A 63 -6.19 -4.94 9.08
CA LEU A 63 -7.22 -5.53 9.96
C LEU A 63 -8.12 -6.55 9.26
N ALA A 64 -8.49 -6.35 7.99
CA ALA A 64 -9.34 -7.29 7.26
C ALA A 64 -8.56 -8.38 6.50
N ALA A 65 -7.24 -8.46 6.66
CA ALA A 65 -6.41 -9.42 5.93
C ALA A 65 -6.82 -10.89 6.19
N ASP A 66 -7.03 -11.26 7.46
CA ASP A 66 -7.41 -12.65 7.82
C ASP A 66 -8.84 -12.99 7.39
N HIS A 67 -9.74 -12.01 7.37
CA HIS A 67 -11.09 -12.16 6.82
C HIS A 67 -11.03 -12.52 5.33
N LEU A 68 -10.34 -11.70 4.53
CA LEU A 68 -10.23 -11.92 3.09
C LEU A 68 -9.40 -13.16 2.72
N ARG A 69 -8.45 -13.57 3.56
CA ARG A 69 -7.70 -14.79 3.37
C ARG A 69 -8.59 -16.03 3.31
N GLN A 70 -9.76 -16.01 3.93
CA GLN A 70 -10.74 -17.10 3.88
C GLN A 70 -11.31 -17.32 2.46
N ARG A 71 -11.16 -16.36 1.55
CA ARG A 71 -11.46 -16.52 0.12
C ARG A 71 -10.39 -17.33 -0.64
N GLY A 72 -9.35 -17.81 0.04
CA GLY A 72 -8.26 -18.59 -0.55
C GLY A 72 -7.09 -17.75 -1.06
N ALA A 73 -7.12 -16.45 -0.85
CA ALA A 73 -6.06 -15.52 -1.26
C ALA A 73 -4.80 -15.65 -0.40
N ARG A 74 -3.65 -15.31 -0.98
CA ARG A 74 -2.35 -15.26 -0.30
C ARG A 74 -2.11 -13.88 0.28
N VAL A 75 -1.80 -13.84 1.58
CA VAL A 75 -1.44 -12.61 2.30
C VAL A 75 0.04 -12.32 2.12
N CYS A 76 0.35 -11.13 1.62
CA CYS A 76 1.71 -10.70 1.29
C CYS A 76 2.05 -9.37 1.97
N ILE A 77 3.20 -9.33 2.65
CA ILE A 77 3.74 -8.12 3.29
C ILE A 77 5.27 -8.20 3.27
N HIS A 78 5.97 -7.06 3.36
CA HIS A 78 7.43 -7.06 3.46
C HIS A 78 7.91 -7.60 4.81
N GLU A 79 8.99 -8.41 4.81
CA GLU A 79 9.50 -9.10 6.02
C GLU A 79 9.87 -8.14 7.15
N ALA A 80 10.42 -6.97 6.82
CA ALA A 80 10.82 -5.97 7.81
C ALA A 80 9.66 -5.42 8.64
N ASP A 81 8.40 -5.57 8.17
CA ASP A 81 7.19 -5.17 8.91
C ASP A 81 6.52 -6.32 9.66
N LYS A 82 7.13 -7.51 9.68
CA LYS A 82 6.60 -8.64 10.45
C LYS A 82 6.38 -8.29 11.93
N PHE A 83 7.23 -7.48 12.53
CA PHE A 83 7.08 -7.07 13.93
C PHE A 83 5.82 -6.22 14.17
N LEU A 84 5.40 -5.39 13.21
CA LEU A 84 4.13 -4.65 13.25
C LEU A 84 2.95 -5.59 13.09
N TRP A 85 3.04 -6.55 12.16
CA TRP A 85 2.03 -7.58 11.94
C TRP A 85 1.78 -8.40 13.20
N ASP A 86 2.85 -8.94 13.80
CA ASP A 86 2.77 -9.71 15.05
C ASP A 86 2.35 -8.82 16.23
N GLY A 87 2.68 -7.54 16.18
CA GLY A 87 2.39 -6.51 17.18
C GLY A 87 1.01 -5.86 17.06
N ILE A 88 0.08 -6.38 16.27
CA ILE A 88 -1.24 -5.76 16.03
C ILE A 88 -1.99 -5.43 17.33
N GLN A 89 -1.86 -6.24 18.38
CA GLN A 89 -2.48 -5.98 19.68
C GLN A 89 -1.88 -4.75 20.40
N MET A 90 -0.58 -4.53 20.23
CA MET A 90 0.11 -3.35 20.75
C MET A 90 -0.38 -2.10 20.00
N GLN A 91 -0.51 -2.17 18.67
CA GLN A 91 -1.03 -1.08 17.86
C GLN A 91 -2.50 -0.77 18.22
N ALA A 92 -3.34 -1.80 18.38
CA ALA A 92 -4.73 -1.64 18.80
C ALA A 92 -4.84 -0.96 20.18
N SER A 93 -4.02 -1.39 21.13
CA SER A 93 -3.98 -0.78 22.48
C SER A 93 -3.56 0.70 22.42
N PHE A 94 -2.61 1.05 21.56
CA PHE A 94 -2.16 2.43 21.36
C PHE A 94 -3.27 3.33 20.81
N LEU A 95 -4.13 2.80 19.95
CA LEU A 95 -5.28 3.50 19.37
C LEU A 95 -6.54 3.41 20.23
N GLY A 96 -6.54 2.63 21.33
CA GLY A 96 -7.71 2.44 22.18
C GLY A 96 -8.82 1.61 21.52
N ILE A 97 -8.48 0.73 20.57
CA ILE A 97 -9.40 -0.17 19.87
C ILE A 97 -9.10 -1.63 20.19
N SER A 98 -9.99 -2.53 19.81
CA SER A 98 -9.78 -3.97 19.85
C SER A 98 -9.48 -4.49 18.45
N ALA A 99 -8.53 -5.41 18.33
CA ALA A 99 -8.24 -6.10 17.08
C ALA A 99 -8.11 -7.61 17.31
N ALA A 100 -8.51 -8.41 16.33
CA ALA A 100 -8.10 -9.81 16.26
C ALA A 100 -6.63 -9.92 15.80
N PRO A 101 -5.96 -11.08 16.01
CA PRO A 101 -4.68 -11.32 15.36
C PRO A 101 -4.77 -11.16 13.83
N ALA A 102 -3.75 -10.61 13.21
CA ALA A 102 -3.74 -10.36 11.77
C ALA A 102 -3.70 -11.62 10.88
N GLY A 103 -3.58 -12.81 11.50
CA GLY A 103 -3.53 -14.08 10.79
C GLY A 103 -2.12 -14.42 10.26
N ARG A 104 -2.07 -15.36 9.32
CA ARG A 104 -0.81 -15.87 8.77
C ARG A 104 -0.36 -15.05 7.56
N ILE A 105 0.92 -14.72 7.50
CA ILE A 105 1.59 -14.24 6.29
C ILE A 105 1.91 -15.47 5.42
N ASP A 106 1.56 -15.41 4.12
CA ASP A 106 1.80 -16.49 3.17
C ASP A 106 3.05 -16.26 2.31
N GLN A 107 3.43 -14.98 2.08
CA GLN A 107 4.60 -14.62 1.29
C GLN A 107 5.18 -13.28 1.75
N TYR A 108 6.51 -13.18 1.78
CA TYR A 108 7.20 -11.90 1.97
C TYR A 108 7.43 -11.23 0.61
N LEU A 109 7.10 -9.93 0.56
CA LEU A 109 7.37 -9.06 -0.57
C LEU A 109 8.84 -8.66 -0.60
N LYS A 110 9.40 -8.53 -1.81
CA LYS A 110 10.75 -8.02 -2.06
C LYS A 110 10.72 -7.03 -3.21
N ASP A 111 11.72 -6.17 -3.24
CA ASP A 111 11.88 -5.22 -4.35
C ASP A 111 11.95 -5.94 -5.71
N GLY A 112 11.17 -5.46 -6.66
CA GLY A 112 11.08 -6.01 -8.00
C GLY A 112 10.17 -7.23 -8.16
N ASP A 113 9.59 -7.78 -7.08
CA ASP A 113 8.56 -8.82 -7.20
C ASP A 113 7.41 -8.33 -8.07
N THR A 114 6.80 -9.25 -8.82
CA THR A 114 5.66 -8.93 -9.68
C THR A 114 4.50 -9.88 -9.46
N PHE A 115 3.29 -9.32 -9.45
CA PHE A 115 2.03 -10.06 -9.33
C PHE A 115 1.23 -9.91 -10.60
N PRO A 116 0.90 -11.01 -11.30
CA PRO A 116 0.13 -10.95 -12.54
C PRO A 116 -1.32 -10.52 -12.27
N LEU A 117 -1.89 -9.77 -13.21
CA LEU A 117 -3.29 -9.39 -13.21
C LEU A 117 -3.77 -9.28 -14.67
N GLY A 118 -4.24 -10.38 -15.24
CA GLY A 118 -4.51 -10.51 -16.66
C GLY A 118 -3.24 -10.27 -17.50
N GLU A 119 -3.31 -9.32 -18.44
CA GLU A 119 -2.17 -8.92 -19.26
C GLU A 119 -1.24 -7.90 -18.57
N ARG A 120 -1.65 -7.38 -17.42
CA ARG A 120 -0.87 -6.43 -16.63
C ARG A 120 -0.18 -7.12 -15.45
N ARG A 121 0.61 -6.34 -14.74
CA ARG A 121 1.26 -6.78 -13.49
C ARG A 121 1.40 -5.63 -12.52
N VAL A 122 1.38 -5.97 -11.25
CA VAL A 122 1.69 -5.07 -10.16
C VAL A 122 3.11 -5.37 -9.69
N LYS A 123 3.99 -4.36 -9.73
CA LYS A 123 5.40 -4.47 -9.33
C LYS A 123 5.60 -3.87 -7.95
N VAL A 124 6.38 -4.55 -7.11
CA VAL A 124 6.80 -4.06 -5.79
C VAL A 124 8.00 -3.13 -5.93
N ILE A 125 7.95 -1.99 -5.25
CA ILE A 125 9.03 -1.02 -5.10
C ILE A 125 9.24 -0.80 -3.61
N GLU A 126 10.38 -1.21 -3.05
CA GLU A 126 10.71 -0.92 -1.65
C GLU A 126 10.90 0.58 -1.44
N THR A 127 10.22 1.11 -0.42
CA THR A 127 10.25 2.53 -0.04
C THR A 127 10.32 2.70 1.47
N PRO A 128 11.37 2.17 2.14
CA PRO A 128 11.48 2.24 3.58
C PRO A 128 11.53 3.68 4.10
N GLY A 129 10.89 3.93 5.24
CA GLY A 129 10.92 5.23 5.88
C GLY A 129 9.70 5.57 6.73
N HIS A 130 8.48 5.36 6.25
CA HIS A 130 7.30 5.38 7.11
C HIS A 130 7.32 4.18 8.07
N THR A 131 7.55 2.99 7.52
CA THR A 131 7.97 1.80 8.26
C THR A 131 9.24 1.22 7.62
N PRO A 132 9.96 0.29 8.29
CA PRO A 132 11.10 -0.40 7.70
C PRO A 132 10.74 -1.24 6.47
N GLY A 133 9.52 -1.81 6.45
CA GLY A 133 9.02 -2.67 5.38
C GLY A 133 8.04 -1.98 4.43
N SER A 134 7.98 -0.65 4.42
CA SER A 134 7.14 0.07 3.47
C SER A 134 7.50 -0.27 2.03
N VAL A 135 6.48 -0.55 1.23
CA VAL A 135 6.57 -0.73 -0.22
C VAL A 135 5.51 0.09 -0.93
N CYS A 136 5.80 0.53 -2.14
CA CYS A 136 4.81 1.00 -3.10
C CYS A 136 4.53 -0.10 -4.13
N LEU A 137 3.33 -0.13 -4.65
CA LEU A 137 2.87 -1.12 -5.62
C LEU A 137 2.55 -0.40 -6.93
N LEU A 138 3.29 -0.71 -7.98
CA LEU A 138 3.14 -0.07 -9.29
C LEU A 138 2.35 -0.98 -10.25
N LEU A 139 1.12 -0.59 -10.59
CA LEU A 139 0.38 -1.18 -11.70
C LEU A 139 0.94 -0.62 -13.00
N GLU A 140 1.66 -1.47 -13.74
CA GLU A 140 2.24 -1.09 -15.03
C GLU A 140 1.15 -0.90 -16.09
N GLY A 141 1.27 0.16 -16.89
CA GLY A 141 0.32 0.50 -17.95
C GLY A 141 0.54 1.91 -18.48
N THR A 142 -0.42 2.42 -19.27
CA THR A 142 -0.38 3.78 -19.79
C THR A 142 -1.75 4.45 -19.56
N PRO A 143 -1.85 5.42 -18.63
CA PRO A 143 -0.82 5.74 -17.62
C PRO A 143 -0.61 4.60 -16.61
N SER A 144 0.54 4.57 -15.96
CA SER A 144 0.79 3.71 -14.81
C SER A 144 0.15 4.27 -13.55
N MET A 145 -0.13 3.41 -12.57
CA MET A 145 -0.72 3.81 -11.30
C MET A 145 0.09 3.26 -10.13
N LEU A 146 0.50 4.14 -9.23
CA LEU A 146 1.28 3.83 -8.04
C LEU A 146 0.37 3.85 -6.81
N PHE A 147 0.28 2.76 -6.10
CA PHE A 147 -0.32 2.69 -4.77
C PHE A 147 0.80 2.88 -3.77
N SER A 148 0.90 4.10 -3.23
CA SER A 148 2.07 4.53 -2.45
C SER A 148 1.97 4.18 -0.97
N GLY A 149 0.86 3.61 -0.51
CA GLY A 149 0.61 3.48 0.92
C GLY A 149 0.87 4.81 1.63
N ASP A 150 1.58 4.76 2.73
CA ASP A 150 1.91 5.93 3.52
C ASP A 150 3.32 6.48 3.22
N THR A 151 3.81 6.29 1.99
CA THR A 151 5.09 6.88 1.57
C THR A 151 4.90 8.28 1.02
N LEU A 152 4.01 8.49 0.04
CA LEU A 152 3.80 9.76 -0.65
C LEU A 152 2.30 10.09 -0.71
N PHE A 153 1.93 11.27 -0.23
CA PHE A 153 0.58 11.82 -0.26
C PHE A 153 0.50 13.06 -1.14
N GLN A 154 -0.71 13.49 -1.48
CA GLN A 154 -0.89 14.81 -2.07
C GLN A 154 -0.39 15.88 -1.11
N LEU A 155 0.64 16.62 -1.53
CA LEU A 155 1.31 17.68 -0.76
C LEU A 155 1.81 17.22 0.61
N GLY A 156 2.15 15.93 0.76
CA GLY A 156 2.57 15.35 2.02
C GLY A 156 3.43 14.10 1.87
N ILE A 157 3.97 13.64 2.99
CA ILE A 157 4.68 12.37 3.12
C ILE A 157 4.21 11.65 4.38
N GLY A 158 4.43 10.35 4.48
CA GLY A 158 4.13 9.57 5.67
C GLY A 158 4.89 10.05 6.89
N ARG A 159 4.27 9.95 8.06
CA ARG A 159 4.94 10.21 9.33
C ARG A 159 6.07 9.20 9.56
N THR A 160 7.08 9.61 10.31
CA THR A 160 8.29 8.81 10.54
C THR A 160 8.67 8.70 12.00
N ASP A 161 7.76 9.07 12.90
CA ASP A 161 7.93 9.12 14.35
C ASP A 161 7.31 7.91 15.08
N LEU A 162 6.78 6.93 14.34
CA LEU A 162 6.30 5.66 14.87
C LEU A 162 7.36 4.56 14.70
N TRP A 163 7.02 3.37 15.15
CA TRP A 163 7.86 2.17 15.23
C TRP A 163 8.70 1.88 13.98
N GLY A 164 10.01 2.18 14.06
CA GLY A 164 10.96 1.94 12.97
C GLY A 164 10.98 3.00 11.86
N GLY A 165 10.24 4.10 12.02
CA GLY A 165 10.22 5.19 11.06
C GLY A 165 11.54 5.91 10.91
N SER A 166 11.83 6.47 9.74
CA SER A 166 13.05 7.17 9.39
C SER A 166 12.79 8.31 8.42
N TYR A 167 12.87 9.55 8.90
CA TYR A 167 12.68 10.72 8.04
C TYR A 167 13.70 10.79 6.88
N PRO A 168 15.01 10.58 7.10
CA PRO A 168 15.95 10.52 5.99
C PRO A 168 15.67 9.33 5.03
N GLY A 169 15.14 8.23 5.58
CA GLY A 169 14.76 7.04 4.80
C GLY A 169 13.65 7.34 3.81
N ILE A 170 12.54 7.92 4.27
CA ILE A 170 11.39 8.22 3.41
C ILE A 170 11.74 9.22 2.31
N LEU A 171 12.55 10.24 2.63
CA LEU A 171 13.00 11.22 1.63
C LEU A 171 13.86 10.56 0.54
N ARG A 172 14.78 9.66 0.93
CA ARG A 172 15.58 8.88 -0.05
C ARG A 172 14.69 7.98 -0.90
N SER A 173 13.75 7.27 -0.29
CA SER A 173 12.82 6.40 -1.00
C SER A 173 12.02 7.17 -2.06
N ILE A 174 11.49 8.34 -1.71
CA ILE A 174 10.74 9.17 -2.66
C ILE A 174 11.66 9.66 -3.79
N ARG A 175 12.83 10.23 -3.46
CA ARG A 175 13.78 10.76 -4.44
C ARG A 175 14.25 9.67 -5.41
N ASP A 176 14.77 8.57 -4.86
CA ASP A 176 15.55 7.60 -5.64
C ASP A 176 14.68 6.54 -6.31
N ARG A 177 13.45 6.34 -5.80
CA ARG A 177 12.57 5.29 -6.29
C ARG A 177 11.30 5.82 -6.97
N LEU A 178 10.64 6.80 -6.37
CA LEU A 178 9.35 7.29 -6.89
C LEU A 178 9.54 8.40 -7.92
N PHE A 179 10.44 9.35 -7.68
CA PHE A 179 10.69 10.45 -8.61
C PHE A 179 11.43 10.06 -9.88
N THR A 180 11.85 8.80 -10.01
CA THR A 180 12.33 8.21 -11.26
C THR A 180 11.20 7.74 -12.18
N LEU A 181 9.97 7.64 -11.66
CA LEU A 181 8.79 7.30 -12.44
C LEU A 181 8.37 8.45 -13.36
N ALA A 182 7.59 8.13 -14.39
CA ALA A 182 7.03 9.13 -15.30
C ALA A 182 6.12 10.12 -14.56
N GLU A 183 6.14 11.38 -14.95
CA GLU A 183 5.40 12.46 -14.26
C GLU A 183 3.89 12.28 -14.30
N GLU A 184 3.39 11.65 -15.36
CA GLU A 184 1.97 11.29 -15.53
C GLU A 184 1.52 10.06 -14.71
N THR A 185 2.43 9.41 -13.97
CA THR A 185 2.07 8.30 -13.09
C THR A 185 1.09 8.79 -12.03
N LEU A 186 -0.11 8.20 -12.01
CA LEU A 186 -1.12 8.47 -10.99
C LEU A 186 -0.65 7.88 -9.66
N VAL A 187 -0.83 8.61 -8.57
CA VAL A 187 -0.50 8.18 -7.21
C VAL A 187 -1.79 8.07 -6.40
N GLN A 188 -2.12 6.87 -5.96
CA GLN A 188 -3.18 6.59 -5.00
C GLN A 188 -2.52 6.30 -3.65
N PRO A 189 -2.60 7.24 -2.68
CA PRO A 189 -2.01 7.05 -1.37
C PRO A 189 -2.87 6.18 -0.46
N GLY A 190 -2.30 5.75 0.67
CA GLY A 190 -3.01 5.05 1.73
C GLY A 190 -4.11 5.89 2.39
N HIS A 191 -3.94 7.23 2.39
CA HIS A 191 -4.94 8.17 2.92
C HIS A 191 -5.07 9.40 2.04
N GLY A 192 -6.28 9.98 2.04
CA GLY A 192 -6.57 11.22 1.32
C GLY A 192 -6.69 11.05 -0.20
N PRO A 193 -6.61 12.18 -0.94
CA PRO A 193 -6.87 12.18 -2.37
C PRO A 193 -5.68 11.72 -3.20
N ALA A 194 -5.98 11.29 -4.43
CA ALA A 194 -4.98 10.95 -5.44
C ALA A 194 -4.22 12.19 -5.95
N THR A 195 -3.02 11.95 -6.48
CA THR A 195 -2.15 12.96 -7.07
C THR A 195 -1.37 12.36 -8.26
N THR A 196 -0.33 13.04 -8.73
CA THR A 196 0.63 12.53 -9.72
C THR A 196 2.06 12.68 -9.26
N ILE A 197 2.97 11.89 -9.81
CA ILE A 197 4.41 12.06 -9.54
C ILE A 197 4.88 13.47 -9.94
N GLY A 198 4.36 14.02 -11.04
CA GLY A 198 4.71 15.36 -11.52
C GLY A 198 4.27 16.47 -10.55
N ASP A 199 3.03 16.40 -10.05
CA ASP A 199 2.52 17.37 -9.09
C ASP A 199 3.34 17.36 -7.79
N GLU A 200 3.68 16.17 -7.28
CA GLU A 200 4.45 16.06 -6.05
C GLU A 200 5.92 16.49 -6.21
N LYS A 201 6.54 16.24 -7.34
CA LYS A 201 7.87 16.80 -7.67
C LYS A 201 7.87 18.31 -7.65
N GLN A 202 6.78 18.94 -8.11
CA GLN A 202 6.69 20.37 -8.28
C GLN A 202 6.25 21.10 -7.01
N ALA A 203 5.31 20.54 -6.26
CA ALA A 203 4.57 21.29 -5.24
C ALA A 203 4.65 20.72 -3.82
N ASN A 204 5.20 19.51 -3.60
CA ASN A 204 5.21 18.90 -2.29
C ASN A 204 6.14 19.67 -1.32
N PRO A 205 5.60 20.26 -0.24
CA PRO A 205 6.37 21.14 0.65
C PRO A 205 7.43 20.41 1.51
N PHE A 206 7.36 19.08 1.61
CA PHE A 206 8.34 18.26 2.32
C PHE A 206 9.55 17.91 1.46
N LEU A 207 9.50 18.21 0.15
CA LEU A 207 10.46 17.77 -0.84
C LEU A 207 11.16 18.93 -1.61
N PRO A 208 11.26 20.18 -1.06
CA PRO A 208 11.70 21.34 -1.84
C PRO A 208 13.13 21.24 -2.37
N ASP A 209 13.96 20.34 -1.80
CA ASP A 209 15.37 20.15 -2.15
C ASP A 209 15.78 18.67 -2.13
N VAL A 210 14.88 17.77 -2.50
CA VAL A 210 15.16 16.30 -2.51
C VAL A 210 16.41 15.98 -3.33
N THR A 211 16.70 16.78 -4.37
CA THR A 211 17.93 16.64 -5.18
C THR A 211 19.21 17.06 -4.43
N ARG A 212 19.11 17.71 -3.27
CA ARG A 212 20.25 18.20 -2.46
C ARG A 212 20.50 17.41 -1.19
N LEU A 213 19.75 16.32 -0.94
CA LEU A 213 20.04 15.45 0.19
C LEU A 213 21.43 14.84 -0.01
N PRO A 214 22.33 14.93 0.99
CA PRO A 214 23.65 14.32 0.85
C PRO A 214 23.52 12.80 0.69
N ASP A 215 24.36 12.26 -0.17
CA ASP A 215 24.60 10.82 -0.24
C ASP A 215 25.22 10.40 1.11
N VAL A 216 24.53 9.54 1.85
CA VAL A 216 25.01 9.01 3.15
C VAL A 216 25.41 7.57 2.96
#